data_811a3924d2db693611e6bdf226cd260f
#
_entry.id   811a3924d2db693611e6bdf226cd260f
#
_cell.length_a   1.000
_cell.length_b   1.000
_cell.length_c   1.000
_cell.angle_alpha   90.00
_cell.angle_beta   90.00
_cell.angle_gamma   90.00
#
_symmetry.space_group_name_H-M   'P 1'
#
loop_
_entity.id
_entity.type
_entity.pdbx_description
1 polymer ?
#
loop_
_entity_poly.entity_id
_entity_poly.type
_entity_poly.pdbx_seq_one_letter_code
_entity_poly.pdbx_strand_id
1 'polypeptide(L)'
;SNASTWRVADINSGAASSNPGQYMEILVGDTLYFSASDGSSGDELWAHDTSNASTWQVADIRSGTGSSNPGQQMSILVGDTLYFSATDGSSGYELWAHDTSNSSTWRVADIQSGSGGSNPGQYMETLVGDTLYFSADDGSNGYELWAHDTSNASTWRVADIYSGSGNSNPGQYMEILVGDTL
;
A
#
# COMPACT_ATOMS: atom_id res chain seq x y z
N SER A 1 38.08 -2.06 -0.96
CA SER A 1 37.06 -2.75 -1.75
C SER A 1 36.56 -1.78 -2.81
N ASN A 2 36.70 -2.14 -4.09
CA ASN A 2 36.05 -1.39 -5.16
C ASN A 2 34.54 -1.69 -5.08
N ALA A 3 33.75 -0.75 -4.54
CA ALA A 3 32.32 -0.79 -4.67
C ALA A 3 31.98 -0.45 -6.12
N SER A 4 31.52 -1.43 -6.90
CA SER A 4 31.01 -1.20 -8.24
C SER A 4 29.48 -0.95 -8.17
N THR A 5 29.03 0.04 -8.94
CA THR A 5 27.60 0.34 -9.09
C THR A 5 27.18 -0.08 -10.50
N TRP A 6 26.06 -0.78 -10.60
CA TRP A 6 25.49 -1.20 -11.89
C TRP A 6 23.98 -1.02 -11.91
N ARG A 7 23.39 -0.88 -13.09
CA ARG A 7 21.94 -0.87 -13.27
C ARG A 7 21.45 -2.31 -13.21
N VAL A 8 20.52 -2.59 -12.29
CA VAL A 8 19.92 -3.91 -12.06
C VAL A 8 18.92 -4.26 -13.17
N ALA A 9 18.03 -3.31 -13.49
CA ALA A 9 17.01 -3.47 -14.52
C ALA A 9 16.76 -2.14 -15.26
N ASP A 10 16.28 -2.22 -16.49
CA ASP A 10 15.81 -1.10 -17.30
C ASP A 10 14.29 -1.24 -17.45
N ILE A 11 13.56 -0.86 -16.39
CA ILE A 11 12.11 -1.06 -16.30
C ILE A 11 11.39 -0.19 -17.31
N ASN A 12 11.77 1.10 -17.41
CA ASN A 12 11.24 2.02 -18.41
C ASN A 12 12.31 2.19 -19.50
N SER A 13 12.14 1.51 -20.63
CA SER A 13 13.13 1.52 -21.69
C SER A 13 13.23 2.89 -22.38
N GLY A 14 14.43 3.42 -22.46
CA GLY A 14 14.71 4.72 -23.10
C GLY A 14 15.16 5.80 -22.11
N ALA A 15 14.72 7.06 -22.35
CA ALA A 15 15.18 8.21 -21.57
C ALA A 15 14.25 8.57 -20.39
N ALA A 16 13.09 7.94 -20.29
CA ALA A 16 12.14 8.21 -19.22
C ALA A 16 12.54 7.47 -17.92
N SER A 17 12.09 7.99 -16.78
CA SER A 17 12.36 7.41 -15.46
C SER A 17 11.32 6.35 -15.11
N SER A 18 11.75 5.25 -14.50
CA SER A 18 10.88 4.25 -13.89
C SER A 18 10.53 4.55 -12.42
N ASN A 19 11.22 5.51 -11.79
CA ASN A 19 11.01 5.94 -10.39
C ASN A 19 10.85 4.76 -9.39
N PRO A 20 11.72 3.75 -9.37
CA PRO A 20 11.53 2.60 -8.53
C PRO A 20 11.57 2.99 -7.05
N GLY A 21 10.61 2.46 -6.26
CA GLY A 21 10.52 2.72 -4.83
C GLY A 21 10.00 4.12 -4.45
N GLN A 22 9.40 4.87 -5.38
CA GLN A 22 8.91 6.22 -5.09
C GLN A 22 7.84 6.22 -3.96
N TYR A 23 6.99 5.21 -3.92
CA TYR A 23 5.88 5.12 -2.98
C TYR A 23 6.02 3.98 -1.99
N MET A 24 6.57 2.85 -2.39
CA MET A 24 6.83 1.72 -1.50
C MET A 24 8.08 0.96 -1.90
N GLU A 25 8.77 0.39 -0.89
CA GLU A 25 9.80 -0.63 -1.05
C GLU A 25 9.78 -1.56 0.17
N ILE A 26 9.58 -2.85 -0.04
CA ILE A 26 9.53 -3.87 1.03
C ILE A 26 10.27 -5.11 0.57
N LEU A 27 11.21 -5.59 1.40
CA LEU A 27 11.95 -6.83 1.16
C LEU A 27 11.23 -8.01 1.85
N VAL A 28 10.94 -9.06 1.07
CA VAL A 28 10.38 -10.32 1.57
C VAL A 28 11.29 -11.47 1.11
N GLY A 29 12.03 -12.07 2.03
CA GLY A 29 13.06 -13.03 1.67
C GLY A 29 14.11 -12.42 0.73
N ASP A 30 14.29 -12.98 -0.46
CA ASP A 30 15.20 -12.48 -1.49
C ASP A 30 14.49 -11.58 -2.53
N THR A 31 13.20 -11.29 -2.34
CA THR A 31 12.40 -10.51 -3.29
C THR A 31 12.10 -9.11 -2.75
N LEU A 32 12.51 -8.09 -3.48
CA LEU A 32 12.18 -6.69 -3.22
C LEU A 32 10.90 -6.33 -4.00
N TYR A 33 9.85 -5.91 -3.28
CA TYR A 33 8.61 -5.37 -3.84
C TYR A 33 8.65 -3.85 -3.79
N PHE A 34 8.24 -3.19 -4.88
CA PHE A 34 8.35 -1.73 -4.99
C PHE A 34 7.37 -1.16 -6.02
N SER A 35 7.10 0.15 -5.92
CA SER A 35 6.39 0.88 -6.96
C SER A 35 7.34 1.23 -8.11
N ALA A 36 6.92 1.07 -9.37
CA ALA A 36 7.67 1.54 -10.54
C ALA A 36 6.78 1.68 -11.78
N SER A 37 7.25 2.49 -12.76
CA SER A 37 6.59 2.67 -14.06
C SER A 37 7.46 2.13 -15.19
N ASP A 38 6.86 1.36 -16.10
CA ASP A 38 7.49 0.93 -17.35
C ASP A 38 7.29 1.93 -18.52
N GLY A 39 6.54 3.02 -18.26
CA GLY A 39 6.18 4.03 -19.24
C GLY A 39 4.94 3.70 -20.08
N SER A 40 4.32 2.53 -19.86
CA SER A 40 3.10 2.10 -20.56
C SER A 40 1.92 1.82 -19.64
N SER A 41 2.16 1.29 -18.44
CA SER A 41 1.12 0.93 -17.45
C SER A 41 1.04 1.88 -16.25
N GLY A 42 1.76 2.98 -16.25
CA GLY A 42 1.84 3.88 -15.09
C GLY A 42 2.69 3.31 -13.96
N ASP A 43 2.54 3.87 -12.76
CA ASP A 43 3.22 3.35 -11.55
C ASP A 43 2.39 2.21 -10.96
N GLU A 44 2.93 0.99 -11.03
CA GLU A 44 2.30 -0.25 -10.61
C GLU A 44 3.17 -1.02 -9.60
N LEU A 45 2.69 -2.18 -9.11
CA LEU A 45 3.44 -3.04 -8.22
C LEU A 45 4.44 -3.89 -9.01
N TRP A 46 5.72 -3.78 -8.67
CA TRP A 46 6.84 -4.49 -9.26
C TRP A 46 7.61 -5.29 -8.23
N ALA A 47 8.37 -6.28 -8.70
CA ALA A 47 9.28 -7.05 -7.87
C ALA A 47 10.61 -7.30 -8.55
N HIS A 48 11.66 -7.46 -7.73
CA HIS A 48 12.99 -7.88 -8.12
C HIS A 48 13.48 -9.00 -7.20
N ASP A 49 13.77 -10.17 -7.76
CA ASP A 49 14.37 -11.29 -7.04
C ASP A 49 15.89 -11.17 -7.11
N THR A 50 16.52 -10.93 -5.96
CA THR A 50 17.96 -10.75 -5.84
C THR A 50 18.74 -12.03 -6.02
N SER A 51 18.10 -13.21 -5.87
CA SER A 51 18.74 -14.52 -6.01
C SER A 51 19.02 -14.90 -7.46
N ASN A 52 18.18 -14.45 -8.39
CA ASN A 52 18.28 -14.77 -9.83
C ASN A 52 18.30 -13.54 -10.73
N ALA A 53 18.25 -12.33 -10.16
CA ALA A 53 18.26 -11.05 -10.85
C ALA A 53 17.06 -10.82 -11.80
N SER A 54 15.91 -11.48 -11.57
CA SER A 54 14.67 -11.25 -12.30
C SER A 54 13.97 -10.00 -11.82
N THR A 55 13.39 -9.21 -12.75
CA THR A 55 12.53 -8.06 -12.44
C THR A 55 11.26 -8.19 -13.25
N TRP A 56 10.09 -8.03 -12.61
CA TRP A 56 8.79 -8.16 -13.28
C TRP A 56 7.73 -7.28 -12.65
N GLN A 57 6.69 -6.95 -13.41
CA GLN A 57 5.47 -6.35 -12.90
C GLN A 57 4.66 -7.43 -12.18
N VAL A 58 4.35 -7.20 -10.91
CA VAL A 58 3.58 -8.13 -10.07
C VAL A 58 2.09 -8.02 -10.38
N ALA A 59 1.60 -6.78 -10.47
CA ALA A 59 0.20 -6.52 -10.76
C ALA A 59 0.05 -5.19 -11.52
N ASP A 60 -0.82 -5.19 -12.53
CA ASP A 60 -1.37 -4.02 -13.21
C ASP A 60 -2.72 -3.71 -12.53
N ILE A 61 -2.65 -2.99 -11.37
CA ILE A 61 -3.81 -2.72 -10.51
C ILE A 61 -4.75 -1.73 -11.20
N ARG A 62 -4.17 -0.71 -11.85
CA ARG A 62 -4.91 0.25 -12.65
C ARG A 62 -4.62 0.04 -14.12
N SER A 63 -5.44 -0.77 -14.77
CA SER A 63 -5.24 -1.13 -16.17
C SER A 63 -5.12 0.08 -17.12
N GLY A 64 -4.21 -0.03 -18.10
CA GLY A 64 -3.92 1.01 -19.08
C GLY A 64 -2.77 1.92 -18.64
N THR A 65 -2.80 3.20 -19.05
CA THR A 65 -1.69 4.15 -18.81
C THR A 65 -1.77 4.88 -17.47
N GLY A 66 -2.78 4.59 -16.66
CA GLY A 66 -2.96 5.24 -15.36
C GLY A 66 -2.12 4.55 -14.28
N SER A 67 -1.71 5.31 -13.26
CA SER A 67 -0.94 4.79 -12.14
C SER A 67 -1.85 4.33 -10.99
N SER A 68 -1.58 3.18 -10.41
CA SER A 68 -2.18 2.74 -9.15
C SER A 68 -1.47 3.32 -7.92
N ASN A 69 -0.22 3.76 -8.08
CA ASN A 69 0.65 4.32 -7.03
C ASN A 69 0.64 3.47 -5.73
N PRO A 70 1.02 2.20 -5.79
CA PRO A 70 0.95 1.31 -4.62
C PRO A 70 1.85 1.81 -3.50
N GLY A 71 1.28 1.91 -2.29
CA GLY A 71 2.01 2.37 -1.10
C GLY A 71 2.08 3.89 -0.92
N GLN A 72 1.34 4.68 -1.70
CA GLN A 72 1.42 6.15 -1.62
C GLN A 72 1.09 6.70 -0.22
N GLN A 73 0.17 6.10 0.49
CA GLN A 73 -0.22 6.49 1.84
C GLN A 73 0.30 5.51 2.91
N MET A 74 0.26 4.21 2.63
CA MET A 74 0.74 3.17 3.54
C MET A 74 1.28 1.96 2.80
N SER A 75 2.24 1.26 3.42
CA SER A 75 2.67 -0.07 3.01
C SER A 75 3.30 -0.83 4.17
N ILE A 76 2.79 -2.02 4.47
CA ILE A 76 3.25 -2.86 5.57
C ILE A 76 3.21 -4.35 5.20
N LEU A 77 4.18 -5.11 5.69
CA LEU A 77 4.21 -6.58 5.57
C LEU A 77 3.64 -7.23 6.83
N VAL A 78 2.67 -8.12 6.65
CA VAL A 78 2.11 -8.95 7.73
C VAL A 78 2.14 -10.40 7.29
N GLY A 79 2.99 -11.21 7.93
CA GLY A 79 3.25 -12.57 7.46
C GLY A 79 3.81 -12.57 6.03
N ASP A 80 3.13 -13.25 5.11
CA ASP A 80 3.47 -13.30 3.69
C ASP A 80 2.63 -12.30 2.84
N THR A 81 1.86 -11.42 3.48
CA THR A 81 0.96 -10.49 2.78
C THR A 81 1.43 -9.04 2.94
N LEU A 82 1.61 -8.37 1.81
CA LEU A 82 1.81 -6.93 1.72
C LEU A 82 0.44 -6.25 1.74
N TYR A 83 0.20 -5.34 2.70
CA TYR A 83 -0.96 -4.44 2.72
C TYR A 83 -0.50 -3.04 2.32
N PHE A 84 -1.24 -2.40 1.42
CA PHE A 84 -0.86 -1.08 0.92
C PHE A 84 -2.06 -0.29 0.39
N SER A 85 -1.90 1.02 0.30
CA SER A 85 -2.86 1.87 -0.41
C SER A 85 -2.62 1.79 -1.92
N ALA A 86 -3.69 1.68 -2.72
CA ALA A 86 -3.61 1.77 -4.18
C ALA A 86 -4.96 2.15 -4.79
N THR A 87 -4.96 2.59 -6.05
CA THR A 87 -6.19 2.87 -6.80
C THR A 87 -6.27 2.06 -8.09
N ASP A 88 -7.47 1.52 -8.37
CA ASP A 88 -7.80 0.90 -9.66
C ASP A 88 -8.27 1.92 -10.72
N GLY A 89 -8.33 3.21 -10.35
CA GLY A 89 -8.81 4.30 -11.20
C GLY A 89 -10.33 4.49 -11.19
N SER A 90 -11.07 3.62 -10.51
CA SER A 90 -12.55 3.71 -10.38
C SER A 90 -13.02 3.94 -8.95
N SER A 91 -12.28 3.44 -7.96
CA SER A 91 -12.69 3.40 -6.55
C SER A 91 -11.88 4.34 -5.65
N GLY A 92 -11.07 5.24 -6.23
CA GLY A 92 -10.13 6.05 -5.43
C GLY A 92 -9.02 5.20 -4.82
N TYR A 93 -8.34 5.74 -3.81
CA TYR A 93 -7.33 5.00 -3.05
C TYR A 93 -8.00 4.20 -1.94
N GLU A 94 -7.86 2.89 -2.00
CA GLU A 94 -8.41 1.95 -1.04
C GLU A 94 -7.34 1.01 -0.47
N LEU A 95 -7.72 0.16 0.50
CA LEU A 95 -6.81 -0.84 1.07
C LEU A 95 -6.71 -2.04 0.12
N TRP A 96 -5.48 -2.33 -0.31
CA TRP A 96 -5.13 -3.45 -1.17
C TRP A 96 -4.16 -4.39 -0.49
N ALA A 97 -4.07 -5.62 -1.00
CA ALA A 97 -3.12 -6.61 -0.53
C ALA A 97 -2.51 -7.41 -1.68
N HIS A 98 -1.29 -7.89 -1.44
CA HIS A 98 -0.59 -8.85 -2.29
C HIS A 98 -0.03 -9.98 -1.42
N ASP A 99 -0.47 -11.21 -1.66
CA ASP A 99 0.04 -12.41 -1.00
C ASP A 99 1.26 -12.91 -1.79
N THR A 100 2.44 -12.83 -1.19
CA THR A 100 3.71 -13.21 -1.80
C THR A 100 3.87 -14.73 -1.95
N SER A 101 3.09 -15.53 -1.20
CA SER A 101 3.15 -16.99 -1.25
C SER A 101 2.43 -17.58 -2.46
N ASN A 102 1.39 -16.92 -2.97
CA ASN A 102 0.59 -17.38 -4.10
C ASN A 102 0.44 -16.37 -5.24
N SER A 103 1.09 -15.20 -5.12
CA SER A 103 1.10 -14.11 -6.10
C SER A 103 -0.27 -13.51 -6.41
N SER A 104 -1.22 -13.57 -5.47
CA SER A 104 -2.53 -12.94 -5.60
C SER A 104 -2.49 -11.48 -5.19
N THR A 105 -3.14 -10.60 -5.97
CA THR A 105 -3.35 -9.18 -5.61
C THR A 105 -4.83 -8.87 -5.64
N TRP A 106 -5.35 -8.22 -4.57
CA TRP A 106 -6.78 -7.90 -4.47
C TRP A 106 -7.02 -6.64 -3.65
N ARG A 107 -8.18 -5.99 -3.87
CA ARG A 107 -8.68 -4.96 -2.98
C ARG A 107 -9.25 -5.61 -1.72
N VAL A 108 -8.72 -5.24 -0.55
CA VAL A 108 -9.13 -5.77 0.76
C VAL A 108 -10.48 -5.19 1.16
N ALA A 109 -10.62 -3.89 1.04
CA ALA A 109 -11.85 -3.18 1.40
C ALA A 109 -12.08 -1.98 0.48
N ASP A 110 -13.35 -1.70 0.18
CA ASP A 110 -13.87 -0.49 -0.46
C ASP A 110 -14.49 0.37 0.65
N ILE A 111 -13.62 1.08 1.39
CA ILE A 111 -14.02 1.80 2.60
C ILE A 111 -14.85 3.03 2.22
N GLN A 112 -14.40 3.79 1.21
CA GLN A 112 -15.19 4.87 0.63
C GLN A 112 -15.81 4.41 -0.69
N SER A 113 -17.06 3.95 -0.64
CA SER A 113 -17.73 3.42 -1.83
C SER A 113 -17.85 4.44 -2.96
N GLY A 114 -17.66 3.99 -4.21
CA GLY A 114 -17.73 4.82 -5.41
C GLY A 114 -16.36 5.32 -5.85
N SER A 115 -16.28 6.53 -6.42
CA SER A 115 -15.04 7.08 -6.98
C SER A 115 -14.19 7.85 -5.96
N GLY A 116 -14.66 8.01 -4.75
CA GLY A 116 -13.90 8.62 -3.66
C GLY A 116 -12.83 7.66 -3.12
N GLY A 117 -11.78 8.19 -2.51
CA GLY A 117 -10.72 7.37 -1.92
C GLY A 117 -10.71 7.48 -0.40
N SER A 118 -10.66 6.36 0.29
CA SER A 118 -10.52 6.33 1.74
C SER A 118 -9.11 6.73 2.20
N ASN A 119 -8.12 6.71 1.31
CA ASN A 119 -6.71 7.04 1.56
C ASN A 119 -6.18 6.38 2.85
N PRO A 120 -6.21 5.03 2.94
CA PRO A 120 -5.86 4.33 4.16
C PRO A 120 -4.40 4.59 4.54
N GLY A 121 -4.16 4.84 5.83
CA GLY A 121 -2.83 5.09 6.35
C GLY A 121 -2.29 6.50 6.14
N GLN A 122 -3.08 7.45 5.62
CA GLN A 122 -2.59 8.80 5.33
C GLN A 122 -1.93 9.48 6.55
N TYR A 123 -2.39 9.19 7.75
CA TYR A 123 -1.88 9.78 8.99
C TYR A 123 -1.23 8.77 9.92
N MET A 124 -1.66 7.52 9.90
CA MET A 124 -1.06 6.42 10.66
C MET A 124 -1.36 5.05 10.06
N GLU A 125 -0.42 4.13 10.20
CA GLU A 125 -0.62 2.68 10.16
C GLU A 125 0.22 2.02 11.26
N THR A 126 -0.32 0.99 11.88
CA THR A 126 0.40 0.16 12.86
C THR A 126 -0.23 -1.22 12.99
N LEU A 127 0.59 -2.22 13.28
CA LEU A 127 0.15 -3.60 13.49
C LEU A 127 0.20 -3.95 14.98
N VAL A 128 -0.91 -4.46 15.51
CA VAL A 128 -1.00 -4.98 16.89
C VAL A 128 -1.57 -6.40 16.84
N GLY A 129 -0.73 -7.38 17.12
CA GLY A 129 -1.11 -8.78 16.91
C GLY A 129 -1.43 -9.03 15.44
N ASP A 130 -2.64 -9.54 15.14
CA ASP A 130 -3.13 -9.78 13.79
C ASP A 130 -4.00 -8.63 13.25
N THR A 131 -4.05 -7.50 13.96
CA THR A 131 -4.90 -6.37 13.58
C THR A 131 -4.05 -5.19 13.11
N LEU A 132 -4.30 -4.77 11.86
CA LEU A 132 -3.74 -3.57 11.27
C LEU A 132 -4.66 -2.39 11.57
N TYR A 133 -4.15 -1.38 12.29
CA TYR A 133 -4.85 -0.13 12.57
C TYR A 133 -4.33 0.96 11.65
N PHE A 134 -5.23 1.78 11.13
CA PHE A 134 -4.89 2.85 10.19
C PHE A 134 -5.93 3.97 10.18
N SER A 135 -5.54 5.15 9.70
CA SER A 135 -6.47 6.23 9.42
C SER A 135 -7.16 6.01 8.07
N ALA A 136 -8.47 6.24 7.97
CA ALA A 136 -9.20 6.23 6.69
C ALA A 136 -10.47 7.07 6.75
N ASP A 137 -10.95 7.53 5.57
CA ASP A 137 -12.19 8.28 5.38
C ASP A 137 -13.21 7.40 4.63
N ASP A 138 -14.43 7.27 5.15
CA ASP A 138 -15.54 6.56 4.48
C ASP A 138 -16.41 7.48 3.60
N GLY A 139 -16.01 8.75 3.46
CA GLY A 139 -16.73 9.76 2.70
C GLY A 139 -17.93 10.38 3.43
N SER A 140 -18.20 9.97 4.67
CA SER A 140 -19.33 10.44 5.47
C SER A 140 -18.90 10.97 6.84
N ASN A 141 -17.86 10.36 7.42
CA ASN A 141 -17.42 10.62 8.80
C ASN A 141 -16.02 11.26 8.87
N GLY A 142 -15.41 11.59 7.72
CA GLY A 142 -14.06 12.09 7.68
C GLY A 142 -13.01 11.03 8.06
N TYR A 143 -11.75 11.47 8.27
CA TYR A 143 -10.67 10.56 8.68
C TYR A 143 -10.83 10.12 10.13
N GLU A 144 -11.09 8.84 10.32
CA GLU A 144 -11.29 8.20 11.61
C GLU A 144 -10.34 6.99 11.77
N LEU A 145 -10.33 6.37 12.96
CA LEU A 145 -9.55 5.18 13.23
C LEU A 145 -10.27 3.94 12.68
N TRP A 146 -9.60 3.22 11.81
CA TRP A 146 -10.03 1.97 11.20
C TRP A 146 -9.14 0.81 11.56
N ALA A 147 -9.67 -0.39 11.42
CA ALA A 147 -8.93 -1.63 11.64
C ALA A 147 -9.24 -2.67 10.58
N HIS A 148 -8.24 -3.51 10.29
CA HIS A 148 -8.36 -4.71 9.47
C HIS A 148 -7.75 -5.89 10.23
N ASP A 149 -8.55 -6.91 10.52
CA ASP A 149 -8.09 -8.16 11.13
C ASP A 149 -7.62 -9.10 10.02
N THR A 150 -6.32 -9.35 9.96
CA THR A 150 -5.68 -10.18 8.93
C THR A 150 -6.00 -11.67 9.07
N SER A 151 -6.45 -12.10 10.25
CA SER A 151 -6.79 -13.51 10.53
C SER A 151 -8.14 -13.93 9.96
N ASN A 152 -9.09 -13.00 9.85
CA ASN A 152 -10.46 -13.27 9.37
C ASN A 152 -10.93 -12.34 8.23
N ALA A 153 -10.03 -11.44 7.75
CA ALA A 153 -10.26 -10.50 6.68
C ALA A 153 -11.41 -9.49 6.91
N SER A 154 -11.70 -9.15 8.18
CA SER A 154 -12.70 -8.13 8.52
C SER A 154 -12.09 -6.75 8.54
N THR A 155 -12.81 -5.75 7.98
CA THR A 155 -12.43 -4.33 8.05
C THR A 155 -13.58 -3.54 8.67
N TRP A 156 -13.27 -2.68 9.65
CA TRP A 156 -14.28 -1.87 10.34
C TRP A 156 -13.73 -0.54 10.85
N ARG A 157 -14.59 0.45 11.04
CA ARG A 157 -14.27 1.66 11.77
C ARG A 157 -14.25 1.35 13.27
N VAL A 158 -13.13 1.62 13.94
CA VAL A 158 -12.95 1.37 15.38
C VAL A 158 -13.76 2.36 16.20
N ALA A 159 -13.66 3.65 15.84
CA ALA A 159 -14.35 4.72 16.54
C ALA A 159 -14.67 5.87 15.58
N ASP A 160 -15.78 6.56 15.84
CA ASP A 160 -16.13 7.87 15.31
C ASP A 160 -15.69 8.91 16.37
N ILE A 161 -14.38 9.24 16.32
CA ILE A 161 -13.76 10.08 17.36
C ILE A 161 -14.24 11.51 17.26
N TYR A 162 -14.38 12.04 16.04
CA TYR A 162 -14.96 13.33 15.78
C TYR A 162 -16.31 13.16 15.06
N SER A 163 -17.39 13.12 15.83
CA SER A 163 -18.72 12.78 15.31
C SER A 163 -19.19 13.68 14.16
N GLY A 164 -19.77 13.07 13.13
CA GLY A 164 -20.24 13.70 11.90
C GLY A 164 -19.16 13.70 10.82
N SER A 165 -19.16 14.67 9.91
CA SER A 165 -18.27 14.71 8.75
C SER A 165 -16.88 15.33 9.03
N GLY A 166 -16.54 15.57 10.29
CA GLY A 166 -15.25 16.12 10.68
C GLY A 166 -14.15 15.05 10.77
N ASN A 167 -12.89 15.46 10.59
CA ASN A 167 -11.75 14.57 10.65
C ASN A 167 -11.18 14.53 12.07
N SER A 168 -10.99 13.36 12.66
CA SER A 168 -10.20 13.19 13.87
C SER A 168 -8.69 13.09 13.59
N ASN A 169 -8.33 12.72 12.36
CA ASN A 169 -6.94 12.55 11.89
C ASN A 169 -6.08 11.76 12.88
N PRO A 170 -6.44 10.53 13.23
CA PRO A 170 -5.71 9.74 14.21
C PRO A 170 -4.24 9.57 13.76
N GLY A 171 -3.31 9.79 14.69
CA GLY A 171 -1.88 9.67 14.41
C GLY A 171 -1.22 10.88 13.73
N GLN A 172 -1.96 11.91 13.30
CA GLN A 172 -1.38 13.03 12.55
C GLN A 172 -0.21 13.72 13.27
N TYR A 173 -0.25 13.78 14.60
CA TYR A 173 0.76 14.45 15.42
C TYR A 173 1.51 13.54 16.39
N MET A 174 0.96 12.35 16.64
CA MET A 174 1.54 11.41 17.58
C MET A 174 1.09 9.97 17.27
N GLU A 175 2.05 9.06 17.24
CA GLU A 175 1.84 7.63 17.09
C GLU A 175 2.72 6.91 18.10
N ILE A 176 2.11 6.34 19.14
CA ILE A 176 2.82 5.60 20.18
C ILE A 176 2.05 4.32 20.51
N LEU A 177 2.74 3.19 20.38
CA LEU A 177 2.28 1.90 20.90
C LEU A 177 2.92 1.68 22.29
N VAL A 178 2.11 1.44 23.31
CA VAL A 178 2.55 1.12 24.67
C VAL A 178 1.99 -0.25 25.04
N GLY A 179 2.82 -1.29 24.98
CA GLY A 179 2.37 -2.65 25.14
C GLY A 179 1.37 -3.03 24.04
N ASP A 180 0.16 -3.46 24.41
CA ASP A 180 -0.92 -3.81 23.48
C ASP A 180 -1.96 -2.67 23.29
N THR A 181 -1.60 -1.43 23.63
CA THR A 181 -2.49 -0.27 23.57
C THR A 181 -1.87 0.84 22.72
N LEU A 182 -2.65 1.36 21.77
CA LEU A 182 -2.34 2.53 20.96
C LEU A 182 -2.62 3.82 21.74
#